data_c862eb705c8546193ce80be3cde9c84c
#
_entry.id   c862eb705c8546193ce80be3cde9c84c
#
_cell.length_a   1.000
_cell.length_b   1.000
_cell.length_c   1.000
_cell.angle_alpha   90.00
_cell.angle_beta   90.00
_cell.angle_gamma   90.00
#
_symmetry.space_group_name_H-M   'P 1'
#
loop_
_entity.id
_entity.type
_entity.pdbx_description
1 polymer ?
#
loop_
_entity_poly.entity_id
_entity_poly.type
_entity_poly.pdbx_seq_one_letter_code
_entity_poly.pdbx_strand_id
1 'polypeptide(L)'
;MKTIAASLFTLILLLTNGSAMADNLIKTGQWAYLADTVMGGISEGTAQFEDQGTSQVIRLSGEVSTANNGGFIQVRSPVVWEAAKEKTGIKLMVKGNGDLYYLHIRSTNTRLPWHYYQQSFQTNGSWNEVRLPFEAFVKSSSLLRTTLNQSKIKTIGIVAYGKDYTADVSVKSLEFY
;
A
#
# COMPACT_ATOMS: atom_id res chain seq x y z
N MET A 1 33.35 29.77 -60.82
CA MET A 1 33.52 29.48 -59.38
C MET A 1 32.15 29.27 -58.79
N LYS A 2 31.79 28.00 -58.44
CA LYS A 2 30.49 27.67 -57.84
C LYS A 2 30.72 27.44 -56.34
N THR A 3 30.18 28.27 -55.49
CA THR A 3 30.19 28.14 -54.02
C THR A 3 29.06 27.18 -53.59
N ILE A 4 29.43 26.07 -52.98
CA ILE A 4 28.52 25.13 -52.36
C ILE A 4 28.31 25.56 -50.90
N ALA A 5 27.10 25.98 -50.55
CA ALA A 5 26.69 26.23 -49.18
C ALA A 5 26.31 24.92 -48.51
N ALA A 6 27.06 24.49 -47.51
CA ALA A 6 26.72 23.34 -46.68
C ALA A 6 25.75 23.78 -45.58
N SER A 7 24.52 23.28 -45.62
CA SER A 7 23.50 23.50 -44.59
C SER A 7 23.69 22.49 -43.48
N LEU A 8 24.07 22.99 -42.29
CA LEU A 8 24.23 22.19 -41.09
C LEU A 8 22.85 21.98 -40.46
N PHE A 9 22.30 20.81 -40.58
CA PHE A 9 21.02 20.44 -39.93
C PHE A 9 21.30 19.95 -38.51
N THR A 10 21.10 20.83 -37.52
CA THR A 10 21.25 20.49 -36.08
C THR A 10 20.02 19.71 -35.64
N LEU A 11 20.17 18.39 -35.47
CA LEU A 11 19.14 17.50 -34.92
C LEU A 11 19.05 17.73 -33.41
N ILE A 12 18.04 18.47 -32.94
CA ILE A 12 17.73 18.62 -31.53
C ILE A 12 16.99 17.36 -31.06
N LEU A 13 17.70 16.47 -30.36
CA LEU A 13 17.11 15.31 -29.71
C LEU A 13 16.38 15.77 -28.42
N LEU A 14 15.07 15.95 -28.51
CA LEU A 14 14.21 16.19 -27.35
C LEU A 14 14.15 14.92 -26.52
N LEU A 15 14.97 14.86 -25.46
CA LEU A 15 14.84 13.85 -24.41
C LEU A 15 13.55 14.15 -23.62
N THR A 16 12.46 13.50 -24.00
CA THR A 16 11.27 13.47 -23.17
C THR A 16 11.57 12.58 -21.96
N ASN A 17 11.91 13.20 -20.83
CA ASN A 17 11.91 12.52 -19.55
C ASN A 17 10.46 12.14 -19.22
N GLY A 18 10.01 11.01 -19.73
CA GLY A 18 8.77 10.37 -19.32
C GLY A 18 8.95 9.96 -17.87
N SER A 19 8.46 10.76 -16.92
CA SER A 19 8.27 10.30 -15.54
C SER A 19 7.35 9.09 -15.61
N ALA A 20 7.90 7.90 -15.42
CA ALA A 20 7.09 6.70 -15.26
C ALA A 20 6.13 6.98 -14.10
N MET A 21 4.84 7.13 -14.42
CA MET A 21 3.80 7.27 -13.41
C MET A 21 3.88 6.02 -12.55
N ALA A 22 4.10 6.19 -11.25
CA ALA A 22 4.10 5.07 -10.32
C ALA A 22 2.75 4.36 -10.41
N ASP A 23 2.77 3.03 -10.60
CA ASP A 23 1.54 2.24 -10.73
C ASP A 23 0.73 2.33 -9.44
N ASN A 24 -0.51 2.82 -9.55
CA ASN A 24 -1.44 2.83 -8.43
C ASN A 24 -1.96 1.41 -8.16
N LEU A 25 -1.46 0.78 -7.11
CA LEU A 25 -1.82 -0.59 -6.73
C LEU A 25 -3.31 -0.75 -6.38
N ILE A 26 -4.03 0.32 -6.05
CA ILE A 26 -5.49 0.26 -5.86
C ILE A 26 -6.17 -0.18 -7.16
N LYS A 27 -5.67 0.25 -8.31
CA LYS A 27 -6.21 -0.12 -9.64
C LYS A 27 -5.67 -1.45 -10.17
N THR A 28 -4.40 -1.74 -9.93
CA THR A 28 -3.71 -2.88 -10.57
C THR A 28 -3.63 -4.11 -9.67
N GLY A 29 -3.87 -3.94 -8.35
CA GLY A 29 -3.77 -5.01 -7.37
C GLY A 29 -4.95 -5.99 -7.38
N GLN A 30 -4.68 -7.21 -6.92
CA GLN A 30 -5.68 -8.25 -6.69
C GLN A 30 -6.07 -8.26 -5.21
N TRP A 31 -6.91 -7.32 -4.82
CA TRP A 31 -7.29 -7.10 -3.44
C TRP A 31 -8.32 -8.12 -2.95
N ALA A 32 -8.07 -8.72 -1.79
CA ALA A 32 -8.98 -9.65 -1.13
C ALA A 32 -9.18 -9.28 0.33
N TYR A 33 -10.43 -9.32 0.79
CA TYR A 33 -10.79 -9.14 2.19
C TYR A 33 -10.39 -10.37 3.02
N LEU A 34 -9.95 -10.12 4.25
CA LEU A 34 -9.60 -11.12 5.24
C LEU A 34 -9.85 -10.56 6.65
N ALA A 35 -10.46 -11.36 7.53
CA ALA A 35 -10.64 -11.03 8.93
C ALA A 35 -10.02 -12.11 9.84
N ASP A 36 -9.96 -11.80 11.14
CA ASP A 36 -9.45 -12.72 12.16
C ASP A 36 -10.32 -13.98 12.36
N THR A 37 -11.50 -14.03 11.76
CA THR A 37 -12.36 -15.23 11.73
C THR A 37 -11.65 -16.45 11.16
N VAL A 38 -10.62 -16.30 10.32
CA VAL A 38 -9.75 -17.40 9.84
C VAL A 38 -8.93 -18.04 10.96
N MET A 39 -8.86 -17.40 12.14
CA MET A 39 -8.13 -17.86 13.32
C MET A 39 -9.05 -18.05 14.54
N GLY A 40 -10.37 -17.94 14.36
CA GLY A 40 -11.35 -18.05 15.44
C GLY A 40 -11.74 -16.74 16.11
N GLY A 41 -11.26 -15.59 15.63
CA GLY A 41 -11.74 -14.26 16.03
C GLY A 41 -13.17 -13.99 15.59
N ILE A 42 -13.72 -12.86 16.03
CA ILE A 42 -15.11 -12.49 15.78
C ILE A 42 -15.27 -11.12 15.12
N SER A 43 -14.18 -10.55 14.59
CA SER A 43 -14.27 -9.29 13.83
C SER A 43 -15.07 -9.49 12.54
N GLU A 44 -15.97 -8.55 12.25
CA GLU A 44 -16.83 -8.59 11.06
C GLU A 44 -16.67 -7.33 10.22
N GLY A 45 -16.60 -7.48 8.91
CA GLY A 45 -16.44 -6.33 8.03
C GLY A 45 -16.49 -6.69 6.56
N THR A 46 -16.19 -5.70 5.74
CA THR A 46 -16.20 -5.83 4.28
C THR A 46 -15.16 -4.91 3.64
N ALA A 47 -14.70 -5.30 2.46
CA ALA A 47 -13.97 -4.41 1.55
C ALA A 47 -14.83 -4.14 0.32
N GLN A 48 -15.18 -2.89 0.08
CA GLN A 48 -15.92 -2.43 -1.08
C GLN A 48 -14.98 -1.79 -2.09
N PHE A 49 -15.23 -2.03 -3.37
CA PHE A 49 -14.47 -1.46 -4.48
C PHE A 49 -15.40 -0.52 -5.25
N GLU A 50 -15.13 0.77 -5.14
CA GLU A 50 -15.98 1.82 -5.72
C GLU A 50 -15.25 2.48 -6.89
N ASP A 51 -15.93 2.55 -8.05
CA ASP A 51 -15.46 3.35 -9.16
C ASP A 51 -15.96 4.80 -8.99
N GLN A 52 -15.03 5.72 -8.80
CA GLN A 52 -15.31 7.15 -8.72
C GLN A 52 -14.76 7.87 -9.97
N GLY A 53 -15.38 7.60 -11.14
CA GLY A 53 -14.96 8.14 -12.43
C GLY A 53 -13.59 7.58 -12.88
N THR A 54 -12.53 8.41 -12.84
CA THR A 54 -11.17 8.01 -13.23
C THR A 54 -10.40 7.29 -12.12
N SER A 55 -10.96 7.21 -10.89
CA SER A 55 -10.30 6.67 -9.70
C SER A 55 -11.08 5.48 -9.15
N GLN A 56 -10.38 4.42 -8.79
CA GLN A 56 -10.91 3.32 -7.99
C GLN A 56 -10.59 3.57 -6.52
N VAL A 57 -11.54 3.29 -5.64
CA VAL A 57 -11.41 3.45 -4.19
C VAL A 57 -11.68 2.10 -3.52
N ILE A 58 -10.83 1.72 -2.58
CA ILE A 58 -11.11 0.60 -1.67
C ILE A 58 -11.59 1.22 -0.35
N ARG A 59 -12.78 0.80 0.12
CA ARG A 59 -13.28 1.10 1.45
C ARG A 59 -13.28 -0.16 2.29
N LEU A 60 -12.52 -0.17 3.38
CA LEU A 60 -12.52 -1.20 4.40
C LEU A 60 -13.32 -0.70 5.59
N SER A 61 -14.41 -1.40 5.95
CA SER A 61 -15.27 -1.02 7.06
C SER A 61 -15.79 -2.23 7.83
N GLY A 62 -16.06 -2.06 9.13
CA GLY A 62 -16.60 -3.12 9.97
C GLY A 62 -16.27 -2.96 11.45
N GLU A 63 -16.67 -3.96 12.24
CA GLU A 63 -16.43 -4.03 13.67
C GLU A 63 -15.19 -4.89 13.96
N VAL A 64 -14.16 -4.28 14.53
CA VAL A 64 -12.96 -4.97 15.00
C VAL A 64 -13.17 -5.37 16.45
N SER A 65 -12.92 -6.63 16.80
CA SER A 65 -13.01 -7.16 18.15
C SER A 65 -11.77 -7.96 18.51
N THR A 66 -11.19 -7.67 19.66
CA THR A 66 -10.03 -8.40 20.21
C THR A 66 -10.42 -9.70 20.93
N ALA A 67 -11.71 -10.01 21.02
CA ALA A 67 -12.19 -11.26 21.63
C ALA A 67 -11.67 -12.49 20.83
N ASN A 68 -11.54 -13.61 21.54
CA ASN A 68 -11.06 -14.89 20.99
C ASN A 68 -9.66 -14.81 20.34
N ASN A 69 -8.77 -13.94 20.86
CA ASN A 69 -7.45 -13.64 20.28
C ASN A 69 -7.51 -13.13 18.84
N GLY A 70 -8.64 -12.50 18.46
CA GLY A 70 -8.82 -11.78 17.20
C GLY A 70 -8.21 -10.39 17.25
N GLY A 71 -8.77 -9.45 16.50
CA GLY A 71 -8.43 -8.03 16.55
C GLY A 71 -8.05 -7.43 15.21
N PHE A 72 -8.53 -7.98 14.06
CA PHE A 72 -8.31 -7.32 12.78
C PHE A 72 -9.36 -7.62 11.71
N ILE A 73 -9.56 -6.64 10.86
CA ILE A 73 -10.04 -6.79 9.50
C ILE A 73 -9.02 -6.17 8.54
N GLN A 74 -8.86 -6.73 7.36
CA GLN A 74 -7.92 -6.22 6.37
C GLN A 74 -8.38 -6.45 4.94
N VAL A 75 -7.85 -5.66 4.03
CA VAL A 75 -7.84 -5.94 2.60
C VAL A 75 -6.39 -6.05 2.14
N ARG A 76 -6.05 -7.10 1.41
CA ARG A 76 -4.67 -7.45 1.06
C ARG A 76 -4.53 -7.77 -0.42
N SER A 77 -3.42 -7.33 -1.03
CA SER A 77 -3.04 -7.66 -2.40
C SER A 77 -1.64 -8.26 -2.48
N PRO A 78 -1.41 -9.25 -3.38
CA PRO A 78 -0.07 -9.57 -3.83
C PRO A 78 0.60 -8.35 -4.47
N VAL A 79 1.92 -8.32 -4.44
CA VAL A 79 2.74 -7.29 -5.09
C VAL A 79 3.80 -7.96 -5.93
N VAL A 80 3.99 -7.47 -7.14
CA VAL A 80 5.16 -7.81 -7.95
C VAL A 80 6.34 -7.05 -7.35
N TRP A 81 7.31 -7.78 -6.81
CA TRP A 81 8.41 -7.22 -6.01
C TRP A 81 9.27 -6.20 -6.77
N GLU A 82 9.32 -6.29 -8.10
CA GLU A 82 10.02 -5.36 -8.98
C GLU A 82 9.50 -3.92 -8.82
N ALA A 83 8.21 -3.76 -8.55
CA ALA A 83 7.60 -2.44 -8.35
C ALA A 83 8.16 -1.71 -7.10
N ALA A 84 8.64 -2.45 -6.10
CA ALA A 84 9.22 -1.90 -4.87
C ALA A 84 10.76 -1.78 -4.92
N LYS A 85 11.41 -2.38 -5.93
CA LYS A 85 12.86 -2.32 -6.08
C LYS A 85 13.32 -0.87 -6.27
N GLU A 86 14.38 -0.47 -5.55
CA GLU A 86 14.94 0.88 -5.61
C GLU A 86 14.00 1.99 -5.07
N LYS A 87 12.88 1.62 -4.46
CA LYS A 87 11.96 2.54 -3.81
C LYS A 87 12.30 2.68 -2.33
N THR A 88 11.92 3.83 -1.76
CA THR A 88 12.24 4.18 -0.37
C THR A 88 11.04 4.10 0.55
N GLY A 89 9.82 4.00 0.00
CA GLY A 89 8.61 3.96 0.79
C GLY A 89 7.35 3.77 -0.04
N ILE A 90 6.22 3.91 0.65
CA ILE A 90 4.87 3.83 0.10
C ILE A 90 4.13 5.12 0.44
N LYS A 91 3.48 5.72 -0.56
CA LYS A 91 2.54 6.81 -0.34
C LYS A 91 1.12 6.33 -0.58
N LEU A 92 0.21 6.82 0.25
CA LEU A 92 -1.22 6.51 0.17
C LEU A 92 -2.02 7.82 0.14
N MET A 93 -3.13 7.82 -0.58
CA MET A 93 -4.16 8.84 -0.45
C MET A 93 -5.32 8.21 0.31
N VAL A 94 -5.54 8.64 1.56
CA VAL A 94 -6.45 8.02 2.52
C VAL A 94 -7.49 9.00 3.06
N LYS A 95 -8.64 8.46 3.45
CA LYS A 95 -9.70 9.15 4.19
C LYS A 95 -10.29 8.13 5.17
N GLY A 96 -10.72 8.56 6.36
CA GLY A 96 -11.33 7.65 7.34
C GLY A 96 -12.04 8.37 8.45
N ASN A 97 -12.47 7.63 9.45
CA ASN A 97 -13.29 8.08 10.57
C ASN A 97 -12.51 8.75 11.71
N GLY A 98 -11.21 9.02 11.53
CA GLY A 98 -10.37 9.64 12.56
C GLY A 98 -9.55 8.62 13.37
N ASP A 99 -9.69 7.34 13.08
CA ASP A 99 -8.91 6.28 13.73
C ASP A 99 -7.55 6.05 13.09
N LEU A 100 -6.72 5.30 13.82
CA LEU A 100 -5.41 4.83 13.40
C LEU A 100 -5.56 3.52 12.64
N TYR A 101 -4.96 3.44 11.46
CA TYR A 101 -4.89 2.25 10.62
C TYR A 101 -3.45 1.85 10.37
N TYR A 102 -3.26 0.68 9.78
CA TYR A 102 -1.93 0.14 9.54
C TYR A 102 -1.75 -0.31 8.09
N LEU A 103 -0.54 -0.17 7.61
CA LEU A 103 -0.08 -0.87 6.42
C LEU A 103 0.77 -2.06 6.88
N HIS A 104 0.33 -3.29 6.54
CA HIS A 104 1.08 -4.51 6.78
C HIS A 104 1.78 -4.95 5.51
N ILE A 105 3.07 -5.27 5.62
CA ILE A 105 3.87 -5.80 4.54
C ILE A 105 4.36 -7.20 4.90
N ARG A 106 4.14 -8.15 4.01
CA ARG A 106 4.77 -9.46 4.09
C ARG A 106 5.80 -9.62 3.00
N SER A 107 6.91 -10.26 3.35
CA SER A 107 8.02 -10.52 2.46
C SER A 107 8.29 -12.02 2.35
N THR A 108 9.23 -12.42 1.50
CA THR A 108 9.66 -13.83 1.42
C THR A 108 10.21 -14.38 2.74
N ASN A 109 10.60 -13.52 3.68
CA ASN A 109 11.11 -13.91 5.01
C ASN A 109 10.00 -14.08 6.05
N THR A 110 8.76 -13.64 5.78
CA THR A 110 7.62 -13.75 6.69
C THR A 110 6.92 -15.10 6.47
N ARG A 111 7.42 -16.16 7.12
CA ARG A 111 6.95 -17.54 6.91
C ARG A 111 5.64 -17.85 7.65
N LEU A 112 5.48 -17.33 8.87
CA LEU A 112 4.30 -17.59 9.70
C LEU A 112 3.19 -16.59 9.41
N PRO A 113 1.90 -16.94 9.61
CA PRO A 113 0.76 -16.03 9.34
C PRO A 113 0.86 -14.69 10.07
N TRP A 114 1.38 -14.69 11.31
CA TRP A 114 1.54 -13.51 12.16
C TRP A 114 2.90 -12.78 11.94
N HIS A 115 3.70 -13.18 10.97
CA HIS A 115 4.92 -12.48 10.59
C HIS A 115 4.62 -11.42 9.53
N TYR A 116 4.82 -10.15 9.88
CA TYR A 116 4.68 -9.00 8.99
C TYR A 116 5.55 -7.84 9.48
N TYR A 117 5.70 -6.83 8.66
CA TYR A 117 6.19 -5.51 9.02
C TYR A 117 5.03 -4.55 8.94
N GLN A 118 4.95 -3.60 9.89
CA GLN A 118 3.83 -2.67 9.96
C GLN A 118 4.29 -1.23 10.18
N GLN A 119 3.50 -0.31 9.66
CA GLN A 119 3.56 1.10 10.01
C GLN A 119 2.15 1.63 10.10
N SER A 120 1.88 2.44 11.14
CA SER A 120 0.57 3.06 11.33
C SER A 120 0.46 4.36 10.55
N PHE A 121 -0.78 4.74 10.24
CA PHE A 121 -1.13 6.04 9.69
C PHE A 121 -2.45 6.52 10.27
N GLN A 122 -2.52 7.83 10.53
CA GLN A 122 -3.73 8.48 11.04
C GLN A 122 -4.63 8.87 9.87
N THR A 123 -5.94 8.72 10.07
CA THR A 123 -6.95 9.21 9.13
C THR A 123 -7.73 10.40 9.69
N ASN A 124 -8.48 11.06 8.83
CA ASN A 124 -9.52 12.03 9.18
C ASN A 124 -10.61 12.04 8.12
N GLY A 125 -11.65 12.84 8.29
CA GLY A 125 -12.80 12.93 7.38
C GLY A 125 -12.50 13.48 5.98
N SER A 126 -11.23 13.80 5.66
CA SER A 126 -10.79 14.35 4.39
C SER A 126 -9.72 13.49 3.72
N TRP A 127 -9.58 13.61 2.41
CA TRP A 127 -8.50 12.94 1.68
C TRP A 127 -7.15 13.56 1.99
N ASN A 128 -6.21 12.75 2.50
CA ASN A 128 -4.85 13.18 2.85
C ASN A 128 -3.82 12.22 2.27
N GLU A 129 -2.68 12.76 1.81
CA GLU A 129 -1.51 11.96 1.47
C GLU A 129 -0.75 11.57 2.73
N VAL A 130 -0.45 10.29 2.85
CA VAL A 130 0.39 9.71 3.90
C VAL A 130 1.61 9.09 3.25
N ARG A 131 2.80 9.32 3.81
CA ARG A 131 4.06 8.72 3.36
C ARG A 131 4.62 7.81 4.43
N LEU A 132 4.90 6.58 4.05
CA LEU A 132 5.38 5.51 4.91
C LEU A 132 6.75 5.03 4.40
N PRO A 133 7.86 5.59 4.89
CA PRO A 133 9.20 5.16 4.50
C PRO A 133 9.47 3.74 4.98
N PHE A 134 10.16 2.92 4.18
CA PHE A 134 10.42 1.51 4.52
C PHE A 134 11.23 1.33 5.79
N GLU A 135 12.10 2.28 6.10
CA GLU A 135 12.93 2.26 7.33
C GLU A 135 12.12 2.38 8.62
N ALA A 136 10.92 2.98 8.55
CA ALA A 136 10.02 3.17 9.70
C ALA A 136 9.08 1.99 9.94
N PHE A 137 9.10 0.96 9.10
CA PHE A 137 8.32 -0.25 9.32
C PHE A 137 8.91 -1.09 10.45
N VAL A 138 8.10 -1.39 11.45
CA VAL A 138 8.48 -2.24 12.58
C VAL A 138 8.05 -3.68 12.35
N LYS A 139 8.89 -4.62 12.77
CA LYS A 139 8.61 -6.04 12.67
C LYS A 139 7.64 -6.52 13.74
N SER A 140 6.74 -7.43 13.40
CA SER A 140 5.78 -8.04 14.34
C SER A 140 6.40 -9.11 15.24
N SER A 141 7.60 -9.58 14.94
CA SER A 141 8.26 -10.69 15.67
C SER A 141 9.77 -10.49 15.77
N SER A 142 10.35 -10.90 16.89
CA SER A 142 11.81 -10.91 17.08
C SER A 142 12.55 -11.82 16.09
N LEU A 143 11.88 -12.82 15.53
CA LEU A 143 12.44 -13.73 14.53
C LEU A 143 12.63 -13.10 13.15
N LEU A 144 12.04 -11.94 12.91
CA LEU A 144 12.21 -11.21 11.67
C LEU A 144 13.45 -10.31 11.70
N ARG A 145 14.02 -10.04 10.54
CA ARG A 145 15.08 -9.04 10.38
C ARG A 145 14.58 -7.68 10.83
N THR A 146 15.43 -6.85 11.39
CA THR A 146 15.06 -5.52 11.88
C THR A 146 14.60 -4.63 10.75
N THR A 147 15.23 -4.73 9.59
CA THR A 147 14.91 -3.88 8.43
C THR A 147 14.12 -4.68 7.39
N LEU A 148 13.04 -4.09 6.90
CA LEU A 148 12.29 -4.58 5.75
C LEU A 148 13.18 -4.54 4.50
N ASN A 149 13.24 -5.65 3.76
CA ASN A 149 13.86 -5.67 2.45
C ASN A 149 12.79 -5.50 1.37
N GLN A 150 12.74 -4.30 0.77
CA GLN A 150 11.73 -3.94 -0.24
C GLN A 150 11.78 -4.83 -1.49
N SER A 151 12.97 -5.34 -1.87
CA SER A 151 13.10 -6.27 -3.01
C SER A 151 12.53 -7.66 -2.77
N LYS A 152 11.93 -7.89 -1.60
CA LYS A 152 11.36 -9.18 -1.20
C LYS A 152 9.90 -9.07 -0.75
N ILE A 153 9.26 -7.95 -1.00
CA ILE A 153 7.84 -7.73 -0.69
C ILE A 153 6.99 -8.73 -1.51
N LYS A 154 6.04 -9.36 -0.86
CA LYS A 154 5.09 -10.30 -1.45
C LYS A 154 3.66 -9.81 -1.42
N THR A 155 3.26 -9.21 -0.30
CA THR A 155 1.90 -8.69 -0.14
C THR A 155 1.91 -7.40 0.66
N ILE A 156 0.92 -6.56 0.37
CA ILE A 156 0.59 -5.36 1.14
C ILE A 156 -0.85 -5.47 1.60
N GLY A 157 -1.13 -5.08 2.85
CA GLY A 157 -2.48 -5.05 3.42
C GLY A 157 -2.77 -3.71 4.09
N ILE A 158 -3.98 -3.20 3.86
CA ILE A 158 -4.59 -2.09 4.61
C ILE A 158 -5.37 -2.73 5.74
N VAL A 159 -5.09 -2.36 6.99
CA VAL A 159 -5.50 -3.12 8.18
C VAL A 159 -6.09 -2.19 9.24
N ALA A 160 -7.25 -2.56 9.72
CA ALA A 160 -7.81 -2.11 10.99
C ALA A 160 -7.45 -3.14 12.05
N TYR A 161 -6.77 -2.74 13.15
CA TYR A 161 -6.06 -3.69 14.01
C TYR A 161 -5.89 -3.21 15.45
N GLY A 162 -5.95 -4.15 16.40
CA GLY A 162 -5.32 -4.05 17.71
C GLY A 162 -6.17 -3.47 18.82
N LYS A 163 -7.41 -3.08 18.58
CA LYS A 163 -8.40 -2.64 19.58
C LYS A 163 -9.82 -2.93 19.10
N ASP A 164 -10.78 -2.85 20.00
CA ASP A 164 -12.20 -2.90 19.66
C ASP A 164 -12.64 -1.54 19.13
N TYR A 165 -13.17 -1.48 17.93
CA TYR A 165 -13.70 -0.24 17.33
C TYR A 165 -14.42 -0.49 16.00
N THR A 166 -15.26 0.47 15.61
CA THR A 166 -15.86 0.52 14.28
C THR A 166 -14.84 1.12 13.30
N ALA A 167 -14.33 0.32 12.40
CA ALA A 167 -13.39 0.75 11.37
C ALA A 167 -14.11 1.31 10.14
N ASP A 168 -13.58 2.39 9.57
CA ASP A 168 -13.99 2.94 8.28
C ASP A 168 -12.83 3.73 7.64
N VAL A 169 -12.16 3.12 6.68
CA VAL A 169 -11.05 3.72 5.94
C VAL A 169 -11.20 3.49 4.45
N SER A 170 -11.00 4.56 3.69
CA SER A 170 -11.00 4.55 2.22
C SER A 170 -9.60 4.90 1.71
N VAL A 171 -9.16 4.20 0.66
CA VAL A 171 -7.86 4.42 0.00
C VAL A 171 -8.07 4.49 -1.51
N LYS A 172 -7.65 5.61 -2.15
CA LYS A 172 -7.78 5.80 -3.60
C LYS A 172 -6.46 5.73 -4.36
N SER A 173 -5.33 5.79 -3.67
CA SER A 173 -4.03 5.48 -4.27
C SER A 173 -3.11 4.83 -3.24
N LEU A 174 -2.31 3.90 -3.73
CA LEU A 174 -1.20 3.27 -3.03
C LEU A 174 -0.08 3.06 -4.05
N GLU A 175 1.03 3.74 -3.86
CA GLU A 175 2.12 3.79 -4.83
C GLU A 175 3.47 3.71 -4.11
N PHE A 176 4.45 3.05 -4.73
CA PHE A 176 5.84 3.09 -4.29
C PHE A 176 6.53 4.38 -4.76
N TYR A 177 7.34 5.02 -3.90
CA TYR A 177 8.11 6.21 -4.27
C TYR A 177 9.59 6.07 -3.98
#